data_058274c3bb994c5bbefe7950b78bfff3
#
_entry.id   058274c3bb994c5bbefe7950b78bfff3
#
_cell.length_a   1.000
_cell.length_b   1.000
_cell.length_c   1.000
_cell.angle_alpha   90.00
_cell.angle_beta   90.00
_cell.angle_gamma   90.00
#
_symmetry.space_group_name_H-M   'P 1'
#
loop_
_entity.id
_entity.type
_entity.pdbx_description
1 polymer ?
#
loop_
_entity_poly.entity_id
_entity_poly.type
_entity_poly.pdbx_seq_one_letter_code
_entity_poly.pdbx_strand_id
1 'polypeptide(L)'
;EYLNSVREEVILYTGLNYNIDEIGSLKRDLTLYLDMEVLFDIYGYNGEVFQRLALDLFKLARDANSKEKRVRFRYFEETKAEIDLFFAKAEEIVKGKVLLKDNVAMKAITNGCQDVSDISDRKADFYTKLQYSYGIIQDERASYYYKSDTDANLEWTFSEEEKKDLEVQFAVKMISHINKLRNNKPFY
;
A
#
# COMPACT_ATOMS: atom_id res chain seq x y z
N GLU A 1 -15.46 -18.21 -10.21
CA GLU A 1 -15.35 -16.78 -10.62
C GLU A 1 -16.59 -15.99 -10.21
N TYR A 2 -17.82 -16.37 -10.65
CA TYR A 2 -19.06 -15.62 -10.36
C TYR A 2 -19.34 -15.45 -8.86
N LEU A 3 -19.11 -16.48 -8.04
CA LEU A 3 -19.32 -16.41 -6.58
C LEU A 3 -18.34 -15.48 -5.86
N ASN A 4 -17.10 -15.33 -6.37
CA ASN A 4 -16.14 -14.40 -5.83
C ASN A 4 -16.51 -12.94 -6.17
N SER A 5 -16.96 -12.69 -7.39
CA SER A 5 -17.46 -11.37 -7.80
C SER A 5 -18.67 -10.93 -6.94
N VAL A 6 -19.64 -11.83 -6.73
CA VAL A 6 -20.80 -11.55 -5.86
C VAL A 6 -20.38 -11.30 -4.42
N ARG A 7 -19.38 -12.02 -3.90
CA ARG A 7 -18.85 -11.82 -2.55
C ARG A 7 -18.17 -10.46 -2.42
N GLU A 8 -17.37 -10.07 -3.39
CA GLU A 8 -16.70 -8.76 -3.43
C GLU A 8 -17.70 -7.61 -3.49
N GLU A 9 -18.73 -7.74 -4.35
CA GLU A 9 -19.81 -6.76 -4.44
C GLU A 9 -20.62 -6.66 -3.15
N VAL A 10 -20.90 -7.78 -2.47
CA VAL A 10 -21.62 -7.79 -1.19
C VAL A 10 -20.77 -7.12 -0.09
N ILE A 11 -19.47 -7.39 -0.03
CA ILE A 11 -18.57 -6.74 0.94
C ILE A 11 -18.51 -5.23 0.69
N LEU A 12 -18.36 -4.84 -0.58
CA LEU A 12 -18.34 -3.43 -0.97
C LEU A 12 -19.67 -2.75 -0.64
N TYR A 13 -20.80 -3.37 -1.01
CA TYR A 13 -22.14 -2.84 -0.74
C TYR A 13 -22.43 -2.73 0.76
N THR A 14 -22.03 -3.73 1.53
CA THR A 14 -22.20 -3.71 2.99
C THR A 14 -21.34 -2.59 3.60
N GLY A 15 -20.09 -2.43 3.14
CA GLY A 15 -19.20 -1.36 3.59
C GLY A 15 -19.72 0.04 3.26
N LEU A 16 -20.35 0.23 2.10
CA LEU A 16 -20.88 1.51 1.65
C LEU A 16 -22.23 1.87 2.31
N ASN A 17 -23.00 0.88 2.78
CA ASN A 17 -24.31 1.10 3.40
C ASN A 17 -24.27 1.19 4.93
N TYR A 18 -23.11 1.04 5.57
CA TYR A 18 -23.01 1.32 6.98
C TYR A 18 -23.21 2.81 7.23
N ASN A 19 -24.23 3.15 7.99
CA ASN A 19 -24.41 4.51 8.48
C ASN A 19 -23.24 4.86 9.39
N ILE A 20 -22.49 5.90 9.05
CA ILE A 20 -21.31 6.35 9.81
C ILE A 20 -21.67 6.58 11.29
N ASP A 21 -22.91 6.96 11.58
CA ASP A 21 -23.42 7.17 12.94
C ASP A 21 -23.59 5.86 13.73
N GLU A 22 -23.69 4.71 13.03
CA GLU A 22 -23.80 3.38 13.63
C GLU A 22 -22.44 2.73 13.87
N ILE A 23 -21.39 3.19 13.16
CA ILE A 23 -20.01 2.82 13.45
C ILE A 23 -19.62 3.60 14.71
N GLY A 24 -19.91 3.02 15.86
CA GLY A 24 -19.53 3.60 17.13
C GLY A 24 -18.06 4.01 17.15
N SER A 25 -17.71 5.03 17.92
CA SER A 25 -16.34 5.55 18.04
C SER A 25 -15.33 4.41 18.16
N LEU A 26 -14.28 4.43 17.34
CA LEU A 26 -13.18 3.47 17.42
C LEU A 26 -12.68 3.42 18.88
N LYS A 27 -12.89 2.29 19.54
CA LYS A 27 -12.51 2.11 20.97
C LYS A 27 -11.02 1.80 21.13
N ARG A 28 -10.31 1.51 20.03
CA ARG A 28 -8.89 1.13 20.02
C ARG A 28 -8.17 1.79 18.87
N ASP A 29 -6.87 1.98 19.05
CA ASP A 29 -5.99 2.46 17.98
C ASP A 29 -5.98 1.46 16.82
N LEU A 30 -6.17 1.97 15.61
CA LEU A 30 -6.12 1.22 14.35
C LEU A 30 -4.91 1.70 13.55
N THR A 31 -4.04 0.79 13.15
CA THR A 31 -2.99 1.06 12.18
C THR A 31 -3.31 0.33 10.89
N LEU A 32 -3.43 1.08 9.81
CA LEU A 32 -3.63 0.55 8.46
C LEU A 32 -2.28 0.57 7.74
N TYR A 33 -1.88 -0.60 7.24
CA TYR A 33 -0.68 -0.73 6.42
C TYR A 33 -1.10 -0.72 4.96
N LEU A 34 -0.51 0.20 4.21
CA LEU A 34 -0.83 0.46 2.81
C LEU A 34 0.23 -0.19 1.93
N ASP A 35 -0.21 -0.82 0.84
CA ASP A 35 0.65 -1.34 -0.20
C ASP A 35 1.07 -0.25 -1.21
N MET A 36 1.90 -0.61 -2.16
CA MET A 36 2.40 0.31 -3.19
C MET A 36 1.27 0.88 -4.04
N GLU A 37 0.28 0.07 -4.41
CA GLU A 37 -0.81 0.51 -5.29
C GLU A 37 -1.64 1.60 -4.63
N VAL A 38 -2.05 1.39 -3.37
CA VAL A 38 -2.80 2.40 -2.60
C VAL A 38 -1.98 3.68 -2.40
N LEU A 39 -0.67 3.57 -2.18
CA LEU A 39 0.20 4.75 -2.07
C LEU A 39 0.30 5.52 -3.39
N PHE A 40 0.32 4.83 -4.52
CA PHE A 40 0.30 5.43 -5.85
C PHE A 40 -1.07 6.07 -6.17
N ASP A 41 -2.16 5.45 -5.72
CA ASP A 41 -3.51 6.03 -5.82
C ASP A 41 -3.60 7.35 -5.07
N ILE A 42 -3.15 7.38 -3.82
CA ILE A 42 -3.14 8.60 -2.99
C ILE A 42 -2.35 9.72 -3.66
N TYR A 43 -1.21 9.39 -4.24
CA TYR A 43 -0.38 10.38 -4.93
C TYR A 43 -0.97 10.79 -6.28
N GLY A 44 -1.75 9.93 -6.93
CA GLY A 44 -2.41 10.15 -8.22
C GLY A 44 -1.70 9.54 -9.42
N TYR A 45 -0.71 8.67 -9.22
CA TYR A 45 0.00 8.01 -10.32
C TYR A 45 -0.89 7.05 -11.11
N ASN A 46 -1.89 6.42 -10.49
CA ASN A 46 -2.85 5.52 -11.14
C ASN A 46 -4.05 6.26 -11.77
N GLY A 47 -4.06 7.60 -11.70
CA GLY A 47 -5.07 8.45 -12.30
C GLY A 47 -6.11 8.98 -11.32
N GLU A 48 -6.89 9.93 -11.80
CA GLU A 48 -7.75 10.80 -10.99
C GLU A 48 -8.87 10.03 -10.25
N VAL A 49 -9.42 9.00 -10.87
CA VAL A 49 -10.52 8.21 -10.29
C VAL A 49 -10.04 7.49 -9.03
N PHE A 50 -8.93 6.77 -9.13
CA PHE A 50 -8.35 6.05 -8.00
C PHE A 50 -7.86 7.01 -6.91
N GLN A 51 -7.29 8.15 -7.32
CA GLN A 51 -6.88 9.18 -6.38
C GLN A 51 -8.07 9.69 -5.55
N ARG A 52 -9.20 9.97 -6.17
CA ARG A 52 -10.40 10.42 -5.45
C ARG A 52 -10.86 9.39 -4.43
N LEU A 53 -10.94 8.11 -4.84
CA LEU A 53 -11.36 7.03 -3.94
C LEU A 53 -10.41 6.90 -2.73
N ALA A 54 -9.10 6.95 -2.97
CA ALA A 54 -8.11 6.91 -1.91
C ALA A 54 -8.22 8.11 -0.96
N LEU A 55 -8.39 9.32 -1.50
CA LEU A 55 -8.55 10.54 -0.70
C LEU A 55 -9.86 10.57 0.11
N ASP A 56 -10.93 9.97 -0.39
CA ASP A 56 -12.19 9.81 0.36
C ASP A 56 -12.00 8.90 1.58
N LEU A 57 -11.22 7.80 1.45
CA LEU A 57 -10.83 6.97 2.58
C LEU A 57 -10.05 7.78 3.64
N PHE A 58 -9.11 8.62 3.18
CA PHE A 58 -8.34 9.50 4.08
C PHE A 58 -9.21 10.51 4.80
N LYS A 59 -10.17 11.09 4.09
CA LYS A 59 -11.15 12.01 4.69
C LYS A 59 -11.96 11.31 5.77
N LEU A 60 -12.48 10.13 5.47
CA LEU A 60 -13.23 9.31 6.43
C LEU A 60 -12.40 9.00 7.69
N ALA A 61 -11.14 8.59 7.51
CA ALA A 61 -10.24 8.33 8.63
C ALA A 61 -9.91 9.60 9.43
N ARG A 62 -9.78 10.75 8.76
CA ARG A 62 -9.55 12.04 9.43
C ARG A 62 -10.76 12.45 10.25
N ASP A 63 -11.96 12.28 9.73
CA ASP A 63 -13.21 12.58 10.42
C ASP A 63 -13.37 11.67 11.66
N ALA A 64 -13.06 10.37 11.53
CA ALA A 64 -13.01 9.43 12.64
C ALA A 64 -11.93 9.78 13.69
N ASN A 65 -10.83 10.42 13.26
CA ASN A 65 -9.71 10.85 14.10
C ASN A 65 -9.92 12.21 14.80
N SER A 66 -11.00 12.92 14.52
CA SER A 66 -11.19 14.31 14.93
C SER A 66 -11.03 14.54 16.44
N LYS A 67 -11.22 13.51 17.27
CA LYS A 67 -11.11 13.62 18.72
C LYS A 67 -9.87 12.93 19.32
N GLU A 68 -9.39 11.81 18.77
CA GLU A 68 -8.44 10.95 19.48
C GLU A 68 -7.28 10.38 18.64
N LYS A 69 -7.16 10.73 17.35
CA LYS A 69 -6.09 10.27 16.43
C LYS A 69 -5.84 8.75 16.48
N ARG A 70 -6.91 7.97 16.45
CA ARG A 70 -6.85 6.51 16.59
C ARG A 70 -6.52 5.75 15.32
N VAL A 71 -6.71 6.36 14.15
CA VAL A 71 -6.34 5.75 12.85
C VAL A 71 -5.00 6.29 12.41
N ARG A 72 -4.07 5.38 12.12
CA ARG A 72 -2.72 5.70 11.62
C ARG A 72 -2.50 4.97 10.31
N PHE A 73 -1.83 5.61 9.37
CA PHE A 73 -1.44 5.02 8.11
C PHE A 73 0.07 4.81 8.08
N ARG A 74 0.47 3.60 7.69
CA ARG A 74 1.87 3.21 7.61
C ARG A 74 2.11 2.34 6.39
N TYR A 75 3.37 2.12 6.04
CA TYR A 75 3.80 1.12 5.07
C TYR A 75 5.04 0.39 5.60
N PHE A 76 5.24 -0.83 5.11
CA PHE A 76 6.37 -1.66 5.51
C PHE A 76 7.63 -1.36 4.70
N GLU A 77 8.77 -1.88 5.14
CA GLU A 77 10.04 -1.82 4.42
C GLU A 77 9.94 -2.53 3.06
N GLU A 78 9.21 -3.63 2.99
CA GLU A 78 8.93 -4.36 1.75
C GLU A 78 8.18 -3.49 0.73
N THR A 79 7.16 -2.78 1.16
CA THR A 79 6.44 -1.81 0.31
C THR A 79 7.39 -0.72 -0.19
N LYS A 80 8.29 -0.23 0.69
CA LYS A 80 9.30 0.74 0.27
C LYS A 80 10.24 0.15 -0.78
N ALA A 81 10.70 -1.08 -0.58
CA ALA A 81 11.58 -1.76 -1.52
C ALA A 81 10.90 -1.96 -2.89
N GLU A 82 9.61 -2.30 -2.90
CA GLU A 82 8.81 -2.43 -4.11
C GLU A 82 8.69 -1.10 -4.86
N ILE A 83 8.40 0.00 -4.15
CA ILE A 83 8.38 1.36 -4.70
C ILE A 83 9.75 1.73 -5.27
N ASP A 84 10.82 1.47 -4.53
CA ASP A 84 12.19 1.78 -4.95
C ASP A 84 12.56 1.01 -6.24
N LEU A 85 12.15 -0.25 -6.37
CA LEU A 85 12.32 -1.03 -7.60
C LEU A 85 11.50 -0.46 -8.76
N PHE A 86 10.28 0.01 -8.49
CA PHE A 86 9.44 0.62 -9.51
C PHE A 86 10.05 1.92 -10.06
N PHE A 87 10.59 2.78 -9.20
CA PHE A 87 11.30 3.99 -9.61
C PHE A 87 12.62 3.67 -10.32
N ALA A 88 13.37 2.66 -9.88
CA ALA A 88 14.58 2.20 -10.58
C ALA A 88 14.27 1.74 -12.01
N LYS A 89 13.13 1.07 -12.22
CA LYS A 89 12.66 0.71 -13.55
C LYS A 89 12.29 1.95 -14.38
N ALA A 90 11.70 2.97 -13.79
CA ALA A 90 11.44 4.24 -14.46
C ALA A 90 12.74 4.92 -14.94
N GLU A 91 13.80 4.88 -14.12
CA GLU A 91 15.13 5.37 -14.52
C GLU A 91 15.69 4.62 -15.74
N GLU A 92 15.55 3.28 -15.77
CA GLU A 92 16.03 2.49 -16.93
C GLU A 92 15.22 2.80 -18.19
N ILE A 93 13.94 3.14 -18.07
CA ILE A 93 13.11 3.60 -19.21
C ILE A 93 13.60 4.95 -19.72
N VAL A 94 13.84 5.91 -18.84
CA VAL A 94 14.34 7.25 -19.23
C VAL A 94 15.74 7.17 -19.85
N LYS A 95 16.59 6.25 -19.39
CA LYS A 95 17.89 5.94 -20.02
C LYS A 95 17.77 5.26 -21.41
N GLY A 96 16.56 4.89 -21.82
CA GLY A 96 16.32 4.18 -23.09
C GLY A 96 16.75 2.70 -23.09
N LYS A 97 17.02 2.11 -21.92
CA LYS A 97 17.43 0.71 -21.78
C LYS A 97 16.26 -0.26 -21.77
N VAL A 98 15.09 0.20 -21.35
CA VAL A 98 13.88 -0.61 -21.23
C VAL A 98 12.73 0.13 -21.92
N LEU A 99 11.90 -0.62 -22.66
CA LEU A 99 10.71 -0.06 -23.28
C LEU A 99 9.61 0.17 -22.26
N LEU A 100 8.95 1.33 -22.36
CA LEU A 100 7.77 1.64 -21.56
C LEU A 100 6.63 0.70 -21.94
N LYS A 101 6.22 -0.14 -20.99
CA LYS A 101 5.02 -0.98 -21.12
C LYS A 101 3.76 -0.16 -20.81
N ASP A 102 2.60 -0.72 -21.15
CA ASP A 102 1.30 -0.10 -20.86
C ASP A 102 0.97 -0.22 -19.36
N ASN A 103 1.52 0.71 -18.59
CA ASN A 103 1.28 0.86 -17.15
C ASN A 103 1.05 2.33 -16.84
N VAL A 104 -0.09 2.67 -16.24
CA VAL A 104 -0.54 4.05 -16.01
C VAL A 104 0.41 4.77 -15.07
N ALA A 105 0.77 4.15 -13.95
CA ALA A 105 1.68 4.75 -12.97
C ALA A 105 3.07 4.99 -13.55
N MET A 106 3.59 4.02 -14.33
CA MET A 106 4.89 4.17 -14.97
C MET A 106 4.89 5.31 -15.99
N LYS A 107 3.81 5.42 -16.79
CA LYS A 107 3.63 6.55 -17.71
C LYS A 107 3.59 7.88 -16.95
N ALA A 108 2.85 7.95 -15.85
CA ALA A 108 2.75 9.17 -15.04
C ALA A 108 4.11 9.56 -14.43
N ILE A 109 4.89 8.59 -13.96
CA ILE A 109 6.22 8.81 -13.38
C ILE A 109 7.23 9.25 -14.45
N THR A 110 7.19 8.68 -15.65
CA THR A 110 8.19 8.99 -16.70
C THR A 110 7.78 10.17 -17.59
N ASN A 111 6.54 10.61 -17.56
CA ASN A 111 6.02 11.67 -18.42
C ASN A 111 6.77 13.00 -18.22
N GLY A 112 7.39 13.50 -19.28
CA GLY A 112 8.13 14.74 -19.27
C GLY A 112 9.51 14.69 -18.58
N CYS A 113 9.96 13.52 -18.10
CA CYS A 113 11.31 13.34 -17.59
C CYS A 113 12.30 13.29 -18.74
N GLN A 114 13.40 14.02 -18.60
CA GLN A 114 14.48 14.09 -19.58
C GLN A 114 15.68 13.23 -19.15
N ASP A 115 15.90 13.11 -17.86
CA ASP A 115 17.00 12.36 -17.29
C ASP A 115 16.65 11.67 -15.96
N VAL A 116 17.62 10.99 -15.37
CA VAL A 116 17.46 10.24 -14.12
C VAL A 116 17.24 11.15 -12.92
N SER A 117 17.74 12.37 -12.97
CA SER A 117 17.54 13.34 -11.88
C SER A 117 16.06 13.67 -11.72
N ASP A 118 15.34 13.83 -12.83
CA ASP A 118 13.89 14.08 -12.80
C ASP A 118 13.13 12.93 -12.10
N ILE A 119 13.55 11.68 -12.32
CA ILE A 119 12.95 10.52 -11.64
C ILE A 119 13.28 10.53 -10.15
N SER A 120 14.53 10.86 -9.80
CA SER A 120 14.97 10.96 -8.40
C SER A 120 14.20 12.05 -7.64
N ASP A 121 13.98 13.21 -8.28
CA ASP A 121 13.21 14.31 -7.73
C ASP A 121 11.74 13.91 -7.53
N ARG A 122 11.13 13.22 -8.48
CA ARG A 122 9.77 12.69 -8.34
C ARG A 122 9.63 11.69 -7.21
N LYS A 123 10.64 10.83 -7.04
CA LYS A 123 10.68 9.88 -5.93
C LYS A 123 10.78 10.60 -4.59
N ALA A 124 11.62 11.61 -4.49
CA ALA A 124 11.77 12.42 -3.29
C ALA A 124 10.47 13.19 -2.96
N ASP A 125 9.83 13.80 -3.97
CA ASP A 125 8.55 14.48 -3.81
C ASP A 125 7.43 13.51 -3.37
N PHE A 126 7.40 12.31 -3.93
CA PHE A 126 6.45 11.26 -3.55
C PHE A 126 6.55 10.95 -2.06
N TYR A 127 7.73 10.59 -1.54
CA TYR A 127 7.91 10.29 -0.11
C TYR A 127 7.66 11.51 0.78
N THR A 128 8.06 12.69 0.33
CA THR A 128 7.81 13.95 1.04
C THR A 128 6.32 14.21 1.20
N LYS A 129 5.53 14.04 0.14
CA LYS A 129 4.07 14.21 0.21
C LYS A 129 3.41 13.15 1.07
N LEU A 130 3.82 11.88 0.97
CA LEU A 130 3.29 10.83 1.85
C LEU A 130 3.47 11.21 3.32
N GLN A 131 4.65 11.66 3.69
CA GLN A 131 4.97 11.99 5.08
C GLN A 131 4.30 13.28 5.54
N TYR A 132 4.46 14.38 4.82
CA TYR A 132 4.08 15.70 5.31
C TYR A 132 2.64 16.09 4.95
N SER A 133 2.11 15.66 3.81
CA SER A 133 0.75 15.99 3.41
C SER A 133 -0.28 15.00 3.93
N TYR A 134 0.08 13.71 3.99
CA TYR A 134 -0.84 12.64 4.36
C TYR A 134 -0.54 11.99 5.71
N GLY A 135 0.62 12.26 6.33
CA GLY A 135 1.01 11.66 7.61
C GLY A 135 1.27 10.15 7.52
N ILE A 136 1.60 9.66 6.32
CA ILE A 136 1.92 8.26 6.06
C ILE A 136 3.42 8.09 6.20
N ILE A 137 3.84 7.23 7.12
CA ILE A 137 5.26 7.00 7.42
C ILE A 137 5.60 5.52 7.35
N GLN A 138 6.85 5.24 7.03
CA GLN A 138 7.38 3.89 7.12
C GLN A 138 7.34 3.40 8.57
N ASP A 139 6.96 2.13 8.79
CA ASP A 139 7.02 1.50 10.09
C ASP A 139 8.40 0.86 10.30
N GLU A 140 9.34 1.63 10.83
CA GLU A 140 10.70 1.18 11.11
C GLU A 140 10.74 0.06 12.17
N ARG A 141 9.71 -0.05 13.03
CA ARG A 141 9.63 -1.10 14.04
C ARG A 141 9.34 -2.46 13.45
N ALA A 142 8.74 -2.52 12.27
CA ALA A 142 8.51 -3.76 11.58
C ALA A 142 9.85 -4.48 11.33
N SER A 143 10.89 -3.81 10.86
CA SER A 143 12.21 -4.41 10.60
C SER A 143 12.85 -5.04 11.85
N TYR A 144 12.54 -4.56 13.04
CA TYR A 144 13.02 -5.13 14.30
C TYR A 144 12.37 -6.49 14.63
N TYR A 145 11.11 -6.70 14.26
CA TYR A 145 10.37 -7.92 14.52
C TYR A 145 10.75 -9.08 13.57
N TYR A 146 11.51 -8.81 12.51
CA TYR A 146 11.79 -9.74 11.40
C TYR A 146 13.10 -10.50 11.47
N LYS A 147 13.89 -10.28 12.49
CA LYS A 147 15.12 -11.04 12.69
C LYS A 147 14.91 -12.49 13.18
N SER A 148 13.69 -12.94 13.35
CA SER A 148 13.43 -14.32 13.71
C SER A 148 13.00 -15.12 12.48
N ASP A 149 13.76 -16.17 12.15
CA ASP A 149 13.52 -17.15 11.08
C ASP A 149 12.21 -17.97 11.23
N THR A 150 11.38 -17.63 12.18
CA THR A 150 10.05 -18.20 12.33
C THR A 150 9.04 -17.33 11.60
N ASP A 151 9.06 -17.40 10.29
CA ASP A 151 7.92 -16.95 9.51
C ASP A 151 6.69 -17.71 9.99
N ALA A 152 5.60 -16.99 10.22
CA ALA A 152 4.33 -17.62 10.52
C ALA A 152 4.15 -18.74 9.49
N ASN A 153 3.85 -19.96 9.94
CA ASN A 153 3.49 -21.09 9.10
C ASN A 153 2.23 -20.73 8.29
N LEU A 154 2.41 -19.88 7.31
CA LEU A 154 1.49 -19.77 6.21
C LEU A 154 1.81 -20.99 5.35
N GLU A 155 1.12 -22.09 5.60
CA GLU A 155 1.08 -23.27 4.72
C GLU A 155 0.40 -22.89 3.40
N TRP A 156 0.95 -21.90 2.74
CA TRP A 156 0.54 -21.55 1.42
C TRP A 156 1.33 -22.43 0.47
N THR A 157 0.66 -23.33 -0.16
CA THR A 157 1.21 -24.17 -1.23
C THR A 157 1.44 -23.32 -2.47
N PHE A 158 2.47 -22.48 -2.44
CA PHE A 158 2.96 -21.82 -3.65
C PHE A 158 3.78 -22.82 -4.48
N SER A 159 3.61 -22.77 -5.80
CA SER A 159 4.52 -23.44 -6.73
C SER A 159 5.94 -22.87 -6.59
N GLU A 160 6.93 -23.63 -7.00
CA GLU A 160 8.34 -23.18 -6.96
C GLU A 160 8.60 -21.95 -7.88
N GLU A 161 7.72 -21.70 -8.86
CA GLU A 161 7.77 -20.52 -9.71
C GLU A 161 7.20 -19.30 -8.98
N GLU A 162 6.06 -19.44 -8.31
CA GLU A 162 5.45 -18.38 -7.51
C GLU A 162 6.33 -17.95 -6.33
N LYS A 163 7.06 -18.87 -5.70
CA LYS A 163 8.02 -18.56 -4.63
C LYS A 163 9.18 -17.68 -5.09
N LYS A 164 9.46 -17.65 -6.40
CA LYS A 164 10.51 -16.79 -6.98
C LYS A 164 10.00 -15.42 -7.37
N ASP A 165 8.69 -15.22 -7.40
CA ASP A 165 8.08 -13.94 -7.69
C ASP A 165 8.27 -12.99 -6.50
N LEU A 166 8.90 -11.84 -6.75
CA LEU A 166 9.18 -10.84 -5.71
C LEU A 166 7.90 -10.25 -5.14
N GLU A 167 6.85 -10.07 -5.94
CA GLU A 167 5.57 -9.54 -5.49
C GLU A 167 4.92 -10.51 -4.50
N VAL A 168 4.95 -11.81 -4.81
CA VAL A 168 4.47 -12.87 -3.91
C VAL A 168 5.27 -12.89 -2.61
N GLN A 169 6.61 -12.80 -2.69
CA GLN A 169 7.46 -12.76 -1.51
C GLN A 169 7.17 -11.55 -0.62
N PHE A 170 6.98 -10.37 -1.18
CA PHE A 170 6.62 -9.17 -0.45
C PHE A 170 5.24 -9.30 0.20
N ALA A 171 4.23 -9.78 -0.53
CA ALA A 171 2.89 -9.99 0.00
C ALA A 171 2.89 -10.96 1.19
N VAL A 172 3.57 -12.09 1.08
CA VAL A 172 3.71 -13.09 2.17
C VAL A 172 4.38 -12.48 3.39
N LYS A 173 5.45 -11.72 3.21
CA LYS A 173 6.12 -11.01 4.31
C LYS A 173 5.18 -10.02 4.98
N MET A 174 4.50 -9.16 4.23
CA MET A 174 3.56 -8.18 4.77
C MET A 174 2.44 -8.83 5.59
N ILE A 175 1.86 -9.93 5.10
CA ILE A 175 0.83 -10.69 5.82
C ILE A 175 1.41 -11.26 7.12
N SER A 176 2.60 -11.86 7.07
CA SER A 176 3.29 -12.39 8.25
C SER A 176 3.53 -11.29 9.28
N HIS A 177 3.90 -10.11 8.84
CA HIS A 177 4.12 -8.95 9.66
C HIS A 177 2.84 -8.52 10.39
N ILE A 178 1.76 -8.37 9.66
CA ILE A 178 0.46 -8.03 10.23
C ILE A 178 0.03 -9.07 11.27
N ASN A 179 0.20 -10.36 10.98
CA ASN A 179 -0.14 -11.43 11.91
C ASN A 179 0.68 -11.35 13.20
N LYS A 180 1.98 -11.09 13.12
CA LYS A 180 2.84 -10.90 14.31
C LYS A 180 2.41 -9.67 15.12
N LEU A 181 2.15 -8.53 14.47
CA LEU A 181 1.68 -7.31 15.14
C LEU A 181 0.35 -7.52 15.86
N ARG A 182 -0.47 -8.44 15.38
CA ARG A 182 -1.74 -8.84 16.01
C ARG A 182 -1.59 -9.92 17.07
N ASN A 183 -0.36 -10.37 17.37
CA ASN A 183 -0.09 -11.53 18.25
C ASN A 183 -0.87 -12.79 17.82
N ASN A 184 -0.96 -13.05 16.53
CA ASN A 184 -1.72 -14.15 15.93
C ASN A 184 -3.21 -14.21 16.36
N LYS A 185 -3.78 -13.09 16.78
CA LYS A 185 -5.21 -13.02 17.10
C LYS A 185 -6.04 -12.87 15.84
N PRO A 186 -7.15 -13.61 15.72
CA PRO A 186 -8.05 -13.47 14.58
C PRO A 186 -8.69 -12.07 14.49
N PHE A 187 -9.20 -11.72 13.31
CA PHE A 187 -9.99 -10.50 13.09
C PHE A 187 -11.35 -10.65 13.77
N TYR A 188 -11.52 -10.08 14.92
CA TYR A 188 -12.82 -9.85 15.58
C TYR A 188 -12.83 -8.48 16.25
#